data_6f843eaad1acca0cedbfaf78982d1fbb
#
_entry.id   6f843eaad1acca0cedbfaf78982d1fbb
#
_cell.length_a   1.000
_cell.length_b   1.000
_cell.length_c   1.000
_cell.angle_alpha   90.00
_cell.angle_beta   90.00
_cell.angle_gamma   90.00
#
_symmetry.space_group_name_H-M   'P 1'
#
loop_
_entity.id
_entity.type
_entity.pdbx_description
1 polymer ?
#
loop_
_entity_poly.entity_id
_entity_poly.type
_entity_poly.pdbx_seq_one_letter_code
_entity_poly.pdbx_strand_id
1 'polypeptide(L)'
;MTPEQSCREAFVEASSFLEKCGVYEPNNNARLLLEHVLGREGAAYYMMQPEPFPSELRSRWEDAVTRKAAGEPAQYIIGSQEFYGLPFEVTPAVLIPRPETELLVEAVLREADRVFPGGAPLAVDIGTGSGAIAVTMAAQRPRWQVGAGDISAAALQVAARNAAANGVQIDFREGDLLAPFAGARVDILVSNPPYIPAADIAGLQPEVRDHEPRTALDGGPDGLGPYRIMLEQLALLPAPPQIIGFELGQGQAGDIAALLESAGYWSEIIVVPDLAGIERHVLGVRTSEQVTKM
;
A
#
# COMPACT_ATOMS: atom_id res chain seq x y z
N MET A 1 -21.86 -36.92 25.00
CA MET A 1 -20.88 -36.29 24.13
C MET A 1 -21.52 -35.00 23.67
N THR A 2 -21.00 -33.85 24.07
CA THR A 2 -21.40 -32.60 23.45
C THR A 2 -21.00 -32.69 21.99
N PRO A 3 -21.85 -32.33 21.00
CA PRO A 3 -21.45 -32.31 19.60
C PRO A 3 -20.21 -31.41 19.48
N GLU A 4 -19.18 -31.92 18.79
CA GLU A 4 -18.02 -31.11 18.50
C GLU A 4 -18.48 -29.94 17.63
N GLN A 5 -18.13 -28.71 18.04
CA GLN A 5 -18.46 -27.49 17.31
C GLN A 5 -17.91 -27.56 15.88
N SER A 6 -18.75 -27.32 14.88
CA SER A 6 -18.31 -27.25 13.47
C SER A 6 -17.55 -25.97 13.17
N CYS A 7 -16.79 -25.93 12.05
CA CYS A 7 -16.12 -24.71 11.58
C CYS A 7 -17.14 -23.58 11.33
N ARG A 8 -18.34 -23.89 10.83
CA ARG A 8 -19.43 -22.92 10.64
C ARG A 8 -19.90 -22.31 11.96
N GLU A 9 -20.08 -23.14 12.98
CA GLU A 9 -20.49 -22.65 14.30
C GLU A 9 -19.42 -21.77 14.93
N ALA A 10 -18.14 -22.14 14.80
CA ALA A 10 -17.01 -21.32 15.25
C ALA A 10 -16.96 -19.96 14.51
N PHE A 11 -17.21 -19.96 13.21
CA PHE A 11 -17.33 -18.73 12.40
C PHE A 11 -18.47 -17.84 12.91
N VAL A 12 -19.68 -18.38 13.09
CA VAL A 12 -20.86 -17.63 13.52
C VAL A 12 -20.66 -17.04 14.91
N GLU A 13 -20.08 -17.81 15.82
CA GLU A 13 -19.78 -17.36 17.19
C GLU A 13 -18.79 -16.20 17.16
N ALA A 14 -17.68 -16.32 16.41
CA ALA A 14 -16.67 -15.27 16.29
C ALA A 14 -17.23 -14.02 15.62
N SER A 15 -18.00 -14.16 14.53
CA SER A 15 -18.65 -13.02 13.87
C SER A 15 -19.53 -12.23 14.84
N SER A 16 -20.37 -12.97 15.61
CA SER A 16 -21.25 -12.34 16.60
C SER A 16 -20.48 -11.71 17.77
N PHE A 17 -19.35 -12.28 18.15
CA PHE A 17 -18.47 -11.72 19.17
C PHE A 17 -17.80 -10.43 18.68
N LEU A 18 -17.21 -10.44 17.48
CA LEU A 18 -16.58 -9.28 16.87
C LEU A 18 -17.57 -8.12 16.65
N GLU A 19 -18.81 -8.44 16.24
CA GLU A 19 -19.88 -7.45 16.11
C GLU A 19 -20.20 -6.77 17.46
N LYS A 20 -20.32 -7.53 18.54
CA LYS A 20 -20.53 -6.99 19.89
C LYS A 20 -19.37 -6.13 20.38
N CYS A 21 -18.15 -6.40 19.91
CA CYS A 21 -16.96 -5.60 20.19
C CYS A 21 -16.85 -4.35 19.29
N GLY A 22 -17.80 -4.12 18.36
CA GLY A 22 -17.81 -2.97 17.48
C GLY A 22 -16.83 -3.05 16.30
N VAL A 23 -16.34 -4.25 15.98
CA VAL A 23 -15.45 -4.46 14.83
C VAL A 23 -16.21 -4.19 13.53
N TYR A 24 -15.63 -3.38 12.64
CA TYR A 24 -16.17 -3.13 11.32
C TYR A 24 -16.07 -4.40 10.46
N GLU A 25 -17.10 -4.70 9.65
CA GLU A 25 -17.19 -5.93 8.83
C GLU A 25 -16.86 -7.24 9.60
N PRO A 26 -17.58 -7.54 10.69
CA PRO A 26 -17.23 -8.66 11.59
C PRO A 26 -17.24 -10.01 10.88
N ASN A 27 -18.15 -10.21 9.91
CA ASN A 27 -18.24 -11.44 9.12
C ASN A 27 -17.02 -11.62 8.21
N ASN A 28 -16.59 -10.56 7.53
CA ASN A 28 -15.41 -10.61 6.67
C ASN A 28 -14.14 -10.88 7.48
N ASN A 29 -13.99 -10.19 8.60
CA ASN A 29 -12.85 -10.41 9.51
C ASN A 29 -12.82 -11.82 10.08
N ALA A 30 -13.95 -12.35 10.57
CA ALA A 30 -14.04 -13.71 11.07
C ALA A 30 -13.70 -14.74 9.97
N ARG A 31 -14.14 -14.50 8.72
CA ARG A 31 -13.83 -15.38 7.59
C ARG A 31 -12.33 -15.39 7.29
N LEU A 32 -11.70 -14.22 7.13
CA LEU A 32 -10.27 -14.10 6.85
C LEU A 32 -9.42 -14.80 7.92
N LEU A 33 -9.74 -14.60 9.19
CA LEU A 33 -9.04 -15.25 10.30
C LEU A 33 -9.25 -16.76 10.29
N LEU A 34 -10.46 -17.23 9.99
CA LEU A 34 -10.74 -18.67 9.97
C LEU A 34 -10.07 -19.35 8.77
N GLU A 35 -10.09 -18.74 7.58
CA GLU A 35 -9.35 -19.20 6.40
C GLU A 35 -7.85 -19.36 6.73
N HIS A 36 -7.26 -18.36 7.38
CA HIS A 36 -5.87 -18.39 7.81
C HIS A 36 -5.58 -19.49 8.82
N VAL A 37 -6.40 -19.63 9.86
CA VAL A 37 -6.21 -20.66 10.91
C VAL A 37 -6.35 -22.07 10.36
N LEU A 38 -7.32 -22.30 9.47
CA LEU A 38 -7.54 -23.59 8.82
C LEU A 38 -6.51 -23.87 7.71
N GLY A 39 -5.79 -22.86 7.21
CA GLY A 39 -4.95 -22.97 6.02
C GLY A 39 -5.76 -23.39 4.79
N ARG A 40 -6.98 -22.90 4.65
CA ARG A 40 -7.92 -23.21 3.57
C ARG A 40 -8.62 -21.95 3.11
N GLU A 41 -8.61 -21.70 1.81
CA GLU A 41 -9.22 -20.54 1.17
C GLU A 41 -10.20 -20.95 0.08
N GLY A 42 -11.05 -20.03 -0.35
CA GLY A 42 -11.99 -20.21 -1.46
C GLY A 42 -12.86 -21.46 -1.30
N ALA A 43 -12.95 -22.28 -2.33
CA ALA A 43 -13.80 -23.48 -2.31
C ALA A 43 -13.43 -24.46 -1.19
N ALA A 44 -12.13 -24.61 -0.88
CA ALA A 44 -11.66 -25.50 0.18
C ALA A 44 -12.13 -25.05 1.57
N TYR A 45 -12.19 -23.73 1.81
CA TYR A 45 -12.77 -23.17 3.03
C TYR A 45 -14.26 -23.50 3.16
N TYR A 46 -15.05 -23.33 2.10
CA TYR A 46 -16.48 -23.63 2.14
C TYR A 46 -16.76 -25.11 2.37
N MET A 47 -15.90 -26.00 1.87
CA MET A 47 -16.02 -27.43 2.12
C MET A 47 -15.75 -27.82 3.58
N MET A 48 -14.95 -27.03 4.30
CA MET A 48 -14.67 -27.25 5.72
C MET A 48 -15.80 -26.78 6.66
N GLN A 49 -16.72 -25.96 6.18
CA GLN A 49 -17.77 -25.36 7.03
C GLN A 49 -18.59 -26.38 7.84
N PRO A 50 -19.06 -27.51 7.26
CA PRO A 50 -19.83 -28.53 8.01
C PRO A 50 -18.96 -29.45 8.88
N GLU A 51 -17.62 -29.42 8.70
CA GLU A 51 -16.72 -30.34 9.41
C GLU A 51 -16.49 -29.87 10.85
N PRO A 52 -16.21 -30.82 11.78
CA PRO A 52 -15.80 -30.49 13.14
C PRO A 52 -14.59 -29.57 13.14
N PHE A 53 -14.60 -28.56 14.02
CA PHE A 53 -13.46 -27.66 14.17
C PHE A 53 -12.25 -28.43 14.75
N PRO A 54 -11.06 -28.38 14.09
CA PRO A 54 -9.88 -29.10 14.56
C PRO A 54 -9.45 -28.62 15.96
N SER A 55 -9.44 -29.53 16.92
CA SER A 55 -9.18 -29.21 18.33
C SER A 55 -7.79 -28.59 18.54
N GLU A 56 -6.80 -29.01 17.77
CA GLU A 56 -5.43 -28.51 17.79
C GLU A 56 -5.29 -27.06 17.33
N LEU A 57 -6.26 -26.55 16.55
CA LEU A 57 -6.27 -25.16 16.06
C LEU A 57 -7.07 -24.22 16.97
N ARG A 58 -7.77 -24.73 17.98
CA ARG A 58 -8.66 -23.93 18.83
C ARG A 58 -7.95 -22.76 19.51
N SER A 59 -6.83 -23.02 20.15
CA SER A 59 -6.08 -21.94 20.84
C SER A 59 -5.62 -20.84 19.90
N ARG A 60 -5.19 -21.21 18.69
CA ARG A 60 -4.79 -20.24 17.65
C ARG A 60 -5.99 -19.44 17.15
N TRP A 61 -7.14 -20.08 17.01
CA TRP A 61 -8.38 -19.42 16.61
C TRP A 61 -8.86 -18.42 17.67
N GLU A 62 -8.91 -18.83 18.91
CA GLU A 62 -9.33 -17.98 20.02
C GLU A 62 -8.40 -16.79 20.21
N ASP A 63 -7.08 -16.98 20.07
CA ASP A 63 -6.08 -15.89 20.06
C ASP A 63 -6.34 -14.90 18.92
N ALA A 64 -6.51 -15.39 17.70
CA ALA A 64 -6.75 -14.53 16.54
C ALA A 64 -8.02 -13.68 16.69
N VAL A 65 -9.12 -14.29 17.15
CA VAL A 65 -10.39 -13.59 17.38
C VAL A 65 -10.26 -12.58 18.52
N THR A 66 -9.52 -12.91 19.59
CA THR A 66 -9.31 -12.02 20.73
C THR A 66 -8.49 -10.79 20.34
N ARG A 67 -7.41 -10.99 19.59
CA ARG A 67 -6.57 -9.90 19.05
C ARG A 67 -7.40 -8.99 18.14
N LYS A 68 -8.21 -9.55 17.26
CA LYS A 68 -9.10 -8.79 16.39
C LYS A 68 -10.13 -7.99 17.18
N ALA A 69 -10.73 -8.59 18.21
CA ALA A 69 -11.68 -7.91 19.10
C ALA A 69 -11.02 -6.77 19.89
N ALA A 70 -9.71 -6.84 20.12
CA ALA A 70 -8.92 -5.77 20.75
C ALA A 70 -8.51 -4.65 19.77
N GLY A 71 -8.93 -4.74 18.47
CA GLY A 71 -8.70 -3.71 17.46
C GLY A 71 -7.51 -3.97 16.55
N GLU A 72 -6.79 -5.09 16.68
CA GLU A 72 -5.67 -5.39 15.79
C GLU A 72 -6.17 -5.70 14.35
N PRO A 73 -5.54 -5.14 13.29
CA PRO A 73 -5.90 -5.46 11.91
C PRO A 73 -5.78 -6.95 11.62
N ALA A 74 -6.77 -7.52 10.91
CA ALA A 74 -6.75 -8.93 10.56
C ALA A 74 -5.47 -9.29 9.77
N GLN A 75 -5.00 -8.40 8.90
CA GLN A 75 -3.80 -8.60 8.09
C GLN A 75 -2.52 -8.72 8.95
N TYR A 76 -2.42 -7.99 10.06
CA TYR A 76 -1.29 -8.14 10.99
C TYR A 76 -1.39 -9.45 11.79
N ILE A 77 -2.60 -9.89 12.12
CA ILE A 77 -2.82 -11.19 12.77
C ILE A 77 -2.44 -12.34 11.82
N ILE A 78 -2.80 -12.21 10.55
CA ILE A 78 -2.50 -13.17 9.47
C ILE A 78 -1.01 -13.07 9.07
N GLY A 79 -0.43 -11.88 9.11
CA GLY A 79 0.94 -11.60 8.67
C GLY A 79 1.08 -11.35 7.18
N SER A 80 -0.01 -11.29 6.41
CA SER A 80 0.03 -11.10 4.96
C SER A 80 -1.17 -10.34 4.42
N GLN A 81 -0.95 -9.68 3.27
CA GLN A 81 -1.97 -9.02 2.45
C GLN A 81 -1.66 -9.30 0.97
N GLU A 82 -2.68 -9.60 0.17
CA GLU A 82 -2.55 -9.63 -1.28
C GLU A 82 -2.61 -8.21 -1.84
N PHE A 83 -1.75 -7.90 -2.82
CA PHE A 83 -1.76 -6.65 -3.56
C PHE A 83 -1.35 -6.93 -5.01
N TYR A 84 -2.17 -6.53 -5.96
CA TYR A 84 -1.97 -6.75 -7.40
C TYR A 84 -1.73 -8.23 -7.78
N GLY A 85 -2.40 -9.15 -7.08
CA GLY A 85 -2.25 -10.60 -7.24
C GLY A 85 -0.94 -11.18 -6.68
N LEU A 86 -0.16 -10.40 -5.94
CA LEU A 86 1.09 -10.82 -5.30
C LEU A 86 0.93 -10.86 -3.77
N PRO A 87 1.54 -11.83 -3.08
CA PRO A 87 1.52 -11.88 -1.62
C PRO A 87 2.55 -10.93 -1.01
N PHE A 88 2.14 -10.19 0.01
CA PHE A 88 3.01 -9.30 0.79
C PHE A 88 2.95 -9.65 2.28
N GLU A 89 4.10 -9.85 2.88
CA GLU A 89 4.23 -9.84 4.33
C GLU A 89 3.90 -8.44 4.84
N VAL A 90 3.08 -8.38 5.89
CA VAL A 90 2.76 -7.14 6.60
C VAL A 90 2.97 -7.30 8.10
N THR A 91 3.49 -6.26 8.72
CA THR A 91 3.76 -6.17 10.16
C THR A 91 3.42 -4.76 10.64
N PRO A 92 3.34 -4.49 11.95
CA PRO A 92 3.14 -3.14 12.46
C PRO A 92 4.22 -2.11 12.05
N ALA A 93 5.26 -2.52 11.34
CA ALA A 93 6.28 -1.61 10.79
C ALA A 93 5.89 -0.96 9.46
N VAL A 94 4.82 -1.42 8.80
CA VAL A 94 4.41 -0.97 7.45
C VAL A 94 2.91 -0.74 7.36
N LEU A 95 2.49 0.21 6.52
CA LEU A 95 1.09 0.36 6.14
C LEU A 95 0.63 -0.92 5.42
N ILE A 96 -0.57 -1.40 5.74
CA ILE A 96 -1.19 -2.51 5.02
C ILE A 96 -1.51 -2.03 3.60
N PRO A 97 -1.04 -2.71 2.52
CA PRO A 97 -1.38 -2.33 1.14
C PRO A 97 -2.89 -2.23 0.91
N ARG A 98 -3.30 -1.17 0.23
CA ARG A 98 -4.72 -0.87 -0.06
C ARG A 98 -5.05 -1.15 -1.53
N PRO A 99 -6.26 -1.66 -1.83
CA PRO A 99 -6.68 -1.90 -3.21
C PRO A 99 -6.66 -0.64 -4.09
N GLU A 100 -6.93 0.53 -3.49
CA GLU A 100 -6.89 1.81 -4.21
C GLU A 100 -5.50 2.11 -4.79
N THR A 101 -4.44 1.72 -4.08
CA THR A 101 -3.04 1.92 -4.53
C THR A 101 -2.71 1.09 -5.78
N GLU A 102 -3.44 0.00 -6.06
CA GLU A 102 -3.28 -0.77 -7.30
C GLU A 102 -3.57 0.08 -8.55
N LEU A 103 -4.55 1.00 -8.44
CA LEU A 103 -4.91 1.90 -9.52
C LEU A 103 -3.81 2.93 -9.80
N LEU A 104 -3.06 3.37 -8.78
CA LEU A 104 -1.86 4.19 -8.98
C LEU A 104 -0.83 3.43 -9.80
N VAL A 105 -0.53 2.19 -9.42
CA VAL A 105 0.43 1.35 -10.16
C VAL A 105 -0.03 1.16 -11.60
N GLU A 106 -1.30 0.81 -11.83
CA GLU A 106 -1.86 0.64 -13.17
C GLU A 106 -1.73 1.91 -14.02
N ALA A 107 -2.08 3.08 -13.45
CA ALA A 107 -1.99 4.36 -14.14
C ALA A 107 -0.53 4.68 -14.51
N VAL A 108 0.42 4.49 -13.59
CA VAL A 108 1.84 4.71 -13.83
C VAL A 108 2.38 3.77 -14.92
N LEU A 109 2.04 2.48 -14.88
CA LEU A 109 2.47 1.50 -15.88
C LEU A 109 1.92 1.85 -17.26
N ARG A 110 0.67 2.27 -17.36
CA ARG A 110 0.03 2.70 -18.63
C ARG A 110 0.73 3.92 -19.20
N GLU A 111 0.98 4.95 -18.40
CA GLU A 111 1.66 6.16 -18.87
C GLU A 111 3.12 5.88 -19.21
N ALA A 112 3.79 4.99 -18.48
CA ALA A 112 5.15 4.58 -18.78
C ALA A 112 5.25 3.84 -20.14
N ASP A 113 4.29 2.99 -20.47
CA ASP A 113 4.24 2.34 -21.79
C ASP A 113 4.09 3.36 -22.92
N ARG A 114 3.40 4.50 -22.66
CA ARG A 114 3.25 5.63 -23.60
C ARG A 114 4.55 6.45 -23.75
N VAL A 115 5.20 6.74 -22.61
CA VAL A 115 6.39 7.63 -22.58
C VAL A 115 7.67 6.89 -22.94
N PHE A 116 7.80 5.62 -22.55
CA PHE A 116 8.98 4.77 -22.74
C PHE A 116 8.65 3.49 -23.52
N PRO A 117 8.14 3.57 -24.76
CA PRO A 117 7.71 2.38 -25.50
C PRO A 117 8.85 1.37 -25.64
N GLY A 118 8.72 0.21 -24.98
CA GLY A 118 9.74 -0.82 -24.93
C GLY A 118 11.02 -0.48 -24.17
N GLY A 119 11.08 0.65 -23.49
CA GLY A 119 12.21 1.13 -22.70
C GLY A 119 12.39 0.37 -21.38
N ALA A 120 13.48 0.70 -20.68
CA ALA A 120 13.81 0.21 -19.35
C ALA A 120 14.14 1.42 -18.43
N PRO A 121 13.12 2.22 -18.04
CA PRO A 121 13.32 3.37 -17.19
C PRO A 121 13.77 2.95 -15.77
N LEU A 122 14.39 3.89 -15.04
CA LEU A 122 14.54 3.78 -13.59
C LEU A 122 13.29 4.36 -12.92
N ALA A 123 12.54 3.49 -12.27
CA ALA A 123 11.39 3.86 -11.43
C ALA A 123 11.81 3.85 -9.95
N VAL A 124 11.33 4.83 -9.19
CA VAL A 124 11.60 4.95 -7.76
C VAL A 124 10.29 5.11 -7.01
N ASP A 125 10.10 4.27 -5.98
CA ASP A 125 8.99 4.32 -5.03
C ASP A 125 9.45 4.97 -3.73
N ILE A 126 8.83 6.08 -3.35
CA ILE A 126 9.18 6.86 -2.16
C ILE A 126 8.14 6.66 -1.06
N GLY A 127 8.62 6.32 0.15
CA GLY A 127 7.77 5.86 1.25
C GLY A 127 7.24 4.46 0.97
N THR A 128 8.14 3.55 0.59
CA THR A 128 7.78 2.25 0.02
C THR A 128 7.02 1.33 0.97
N GLY A 129 7.16 1.53 2.30
CA GLY A 129 6.47 0.73 3.31
C GLY A 129 6.74 -0.77 3.17
N SER A 130 5.73 -1.55 2.83
CA SER A 130 5.85 -2.99 2.57
C SER A 130 6.54 -3.33 1.24
N GLY A 131 6.83 -2.33 0.41
CA GLY A 131 7.34 -2.52 -0.95
C GLY A 131 6.25 -2.78 -2.00
N ALA A 132 4.97 -2.61 -1.66
CA ALA A 132 3.85 -2.99 -2.52
C ALA A 132 3.95 -2.39 -3.94
N ILE A 133 4.20 -1.08 -4.06
CA ILE A 133 4.35 -0.40 -5.35
C ILE A 133 5.62 -0.86 -6.07
N ALA A 134 6.77 -0.79 -5.41
CA ALA A 134 8.07 -1.11 -6.00
C ALA A 134 8.14 -2.57 -6.50
N VAL A 135 7.75 -3.53 -5.66
CA VAL A 135 7.73 -4.97 -5.99
C VAL A 135 6.81 -5.25 -7.16
N THR A 136 5.62 -4.64 -7.14
CA THR A 136 4.64 -4.81 -8.24
C THR A 136 5.17 -4.24 -9.55
N MET A 137 5.76 -3.03 -9.55
CA MET A 137 6.37 -2.46 -10.76
C MET A 137 7.48 -3.36 -11.31
N ALA A 138 8.36 -3.88 -10.43
CA ALA A 138 9.45 -4.77 -10.83
C ALA A 138 8.92 -6.11 -11.40
N ALA A 139 7.88 -6.69 -10.79
CA ALA A 139 7.26 -7.92 -11.28
C ALA A 139 6.56 -7.73 -12.62
N GLN A 140 5.82 -6.60 -12.80
CA GLN A 140 5.09 -6.30 -14.03
C GLN A 140 6.02 -5.85 -15.19
N ARG A 141 7.20 -5.29 -14.87
CA ARG A 141 8.17 -4.79 -15.86
C ARG A 141 9.59 -5.28 -15.54
N PRO A 142 9.90 -6.58 -15.79
CA PRO A 142 11.18 -7.20 -15.37
C PRO A 142 12.44 -6.57 -15.97
N ARG A 143 12.29 -5.71 -17.00
CA ARG A 143 13.42 -4.97 -17.59
C ARG A 143 13.69 -3.63 -16.94
N TRP A 144 12.78 -3.15 -16.09
CA TRP A 144 12.97 -1.87 -15.41
C TRP A 144 13.99 -2.01 -14.30
N GLN A 145 14.66 -0.91 -14.03
CA GLN A 145 15.39 -0.74 -12.79
C GLN A 145 14.42 -0.11 -11.77
N VAL A 146 14.32 -0.73 -10.61
CA VAL A 146 13.44 -0.22 -9.55
C VAL A 146 14.23 0.06 -8.30
N GLY A 147 14.13 1.30 -7.82
CA GLY A 147 14.60 1.73 -6.51
C GLY A 147 13.42 1.95 -5.57
N ALA A 148 13.66 1.86 -4.28
CA ALA A 148 12.66 2.13 -3.26
C ALA A 148 13.28 2.79 -2.03
N GLY A 149 12.66 3.85 -1.53
CA GLY A 149 13.12 4.60 -0.37
C GLY A 149 12.12 4.60 0.76
N ASP A 150 12.61 4.53 1.98
CA ASP A 150 11.78 4.74 3.18
C ASP A 150 12.65 5.31 4.31
N ILE A 151 12.04 6.12 5.18
CA ILE A 151 12.71 6.64 6.37
C ILE A 151 12.87 5.57 7.45
N SER A 152 12.06 4.50 7.39
CA SER A 152 12.01 3.41 8.37
C SER A 152 12.86 2.23 7.89
N ALA A 153 13.99 1.99 8.57
CA ALA A 153 14.79 0.77 8.35
C ALA A 153 13.96 -0.51 8.56
N ALA A 154 12.98 -0.50 9.48
CA ALA A 154 12.11 -1.64 9.72
C ALA A 154 11.15 -1.90 8.54
N ALA A 155 10.64 -0.84 7.91
CA ALA A 155 9.84 -0.96 6.70
C ALA A 155 10.66 -1.53 5.53
N LEU A 156 11.89 -1.03 5.32
CA LEU A 156 12.79 -1.54 4.29
C LEU A 156 13.13 -3.03 4.47
N GLN A 157 13.23 -3.51 5.71
CA GLN A 157 13.43 -4.93 5.98
C GLN A 157 12.22 -5.77 5.53
N VAL A 158 10.99 -5.30 5.78
CA VAL A 158 9.76 -5.95 5.29
C VAL A 158 9.74 -5.93 3.76
N ALA A 159 9.98 -4.76 3.15
CA ALA A 159 10.02 -4.60 1.69
C ALA A 159 11.05 -5.51 1.02
N ALA A 160 12.24 -5.66 1.61
CA ALA A 160 13.28 -6.55 1.10
C ALA A 160 12.86 -8.03 1.15
N ARG A 161 12.17 -8.47 2.22
CA ARG A 161 11.61 -9.83 2.27
C ARG A 161 10.52 -10.03 1.23
N ASN A 162 9.65 -9.04 1.03
CA ASN A 162 8.61 -9.08 0.01
C ASN A 162 9.20 -9.13 -1.41
N ALA A 163 10.24 -8.36 -1.69
CA ALA A 163 10.95 -8.43 -2.97
C ALA A 163 11.54 -9.82 -3.21
N ALA A 164 12.22 -10.39 -2.21
CA ALA A 164 12.79 -11.73 -2.30
C ALA A 164 11.71 -12.81 -2.50
N ALA A 165 10.60 -12.73 -1.75
CA ALA A 165 9.48 -13.67 -1.85
C ALA A 165 8.80 -13.64 -3.23
N ASN A 166 8.74 -12.46 -3.86
CA ASN A 166 8.18 -12.27 -5.20
C ASN A 166 9.23 -12.37 -6.34
N GLY A 167 10.48 -12.74 -6.02
CA GLY A 167 11.53 -13.02 -7.00
C GLY A 167 12.02 -11.80 -7.78
N VAL A 168 11.91 -10.59 -7.23
CA VAL A 168 12.35 -9.33 -7.86
C VAL A 168 13.54 -8.71 -7.14
N GLN A 169 14.32 -7.89 -7.86
CA GLN A 169 15.43 -7.13 -7.32
C GLN A 169 15.09 -5.64 -7.28
N ILE A 170 15.31 -5.02 -6.13
CA ILE A 170 15.03 -3.60 -5.88
C ILE A 170 16.23 -3.00 -5.15
N ASP A 171 16.62 -1.77 -5.53
CA ASP A 171 17.64 -0.97 -4.84
C ASP A 171 16.98 -0.23 -3.67
N PHE A 172 17.08 -0.79 -2.47
CA PHE A 172 16.51 -0.21 -1.25
C PHE A 172 17.45 0.80 -0.63
N ARG A 173 16.94 2.00 -0.30
CA ARG A 173 17.70 3.08 0.33
C ARG A 173 16.96 3.68 1.51
N GLU A 174 17.63 3.76 2.66
CA GLU A 174 17.09 4.42 3.84
C GLU A 174 17.32 5.93 3.78
N GLY A 175 16.28 6.72 4.05
CA GLY A 175 16.38 8.17 4.18
C GLY A 175 15.08 8.91 3.97
N ASP A 176 15.13 10.23 4.09
CA ASP A 176 13.97 11.10 4.00
C ASP A 176 13.62 11.43 2.54
N LEU A 177 12.49 10.91 2.10
CA LEU A 177 11.91 11.12 0.77
C LEU A 177 12.95 10.90 -0.36
N LEU A 178 13.24 11.93 -1.18
CA LEU A 178 14.19 11.83 -2.30
C LEU A 178 15.66 11.94 -1.92
N ALA A 179 15.99 12.31 -0.69
CA ALA A 179 17.37 12.51 -0.28
C ALA A 179 18.31 11.32 -0.58
N PRO A 180 17.91 10.04 -0.38
CA PRO A 180 18.75 8.89 -0.70
C PRO A 180 19.06 8.73 -2.19
N PHE A 181 18.30 9.36 -3.06
CA PHE A 181 18.43 9.30 -4.53
C PHE A 181 19.14 10.54 -5.11
N ALA A 182 19.73 11.40 -4.26
CA ALA A 182 20.48 12.57 -4.72
C ALA A 182 21.53 12.20 -5.79
N GLY A 183 21.55 12.94 -6.90
CA GLY A 183 22.42 12.67 -8.05
C GLY A 183 22.02 11.50 -8.94
N ALA A 184 21.01 10.69 -8.56
CA ALA A 184 20.51 9.61 -9.39
C ALA A 184 19.61 10.15 -10.52
N ARG A 185 19.71 9.56 -11.71
CA ARG A 185 18.69 9.77 -12.75
C ARG A 185 17.46 8.98 -12.35
N VAL A 186 16.31 9.63 -12.23
CA VAL A 186 15.01 9.01 -11.98
C VAL A 186 14.11 9.35 -13.15
N ASP A 187 13.59 8.34 -13.83
CA ASP A 187 12.71 8.52 -14.99
C ASP A 187 11.23 8.53 -14.56
N ILE A 188 10.88 7.74 -13.54
CA ILE A 188 9.54 7.61 -12.97
C ILE A 188 9.65 7.71 -11.44
N LEU A 189 8.88 8.61 -10.83
CA LEU A 189 8.75 8.73 -9.39
C LEU A 189 7.31 8.39 -9.00
N VAL A 190 7.15 7.46 -8.05
CA VAL A 190 5.84 7.07 -7.51
C VAL A 190 5.88 7.18 -6.00
N SER A 191 4.78 7.57 -5.39
CA SER A 191 4.66 7.56 -3.93
C SER A 191 3.20 7.48 -3.49
N ASN A 192 2.97 6.69 -2.46
CA ASN A 192 1.80 6.80 -1.58
C ASN A 192 2.28 7.38 -0.25
N PRO A 193 2.49 8.70 -0.15
CA PRO A 193 3.02 9.32 1.04
C PRO A 193 1.94 9.48 2.11
N PRO A 194 2.30 9.72 3.37
CA PRO A 194 1.32 10.07 4.38
C PRO A 194 0.61 11.37 4.00
N TYR A 195 -0.72 11.34 3.99
CA TYR A 195 -1.56 12.44 3.50
C TYR A 195 -2.66 12.88 4.48
N ILE A 196 -2.74 12.28 5.66
CA ILE A 196 -3.78 12.61 6.62
C ILE A 196 -3.35 13.84 7.41
N PRO A 197 -4.18 14.91 7.46
CA PRO A 197 -3.91 16.04 8.34
C PRO A 197 -3.71 15.58 9.78
N ALA A 198 -2.69 16.09 10.46
CA ALA A 198 -2.32 15.65 11.80
C ALA A 198 -3.48 15.72 12.81
N ALA A 199 -4.39 16.69 12.65
CA ALA A 199 -5.57 16.87 13.50
C ALA A 199 -6.62 15.78 13.30
N ASP A 200 -6.67 15.15 12.11
CA ASP A 200 -7.70 14.18 11.73
C ASP A 200 -7.32 12.75 12.17
N ILE A 201 -6.05 12.50 12.49
CA ILE A 201 -5.56 11.16 12.89
C ILE A 201 -6.33 10.61 14.09
N ALA A 202 -6.68 11.46 15.05
CA ALA A 202 -7.45 11.04 16.24
C ALA A 202 -8.84 10.51 15.89
N GLY A 203 -9.40 10.89 14.74
CA GLY A 203 -10.72 10.48 14.24
C GLY A 203 -10.71 9.20 13.39
N LEU A 204 -9.54 8.64 13.11
CA LEU A 204 -9.44 7.42 12.31
C LEU A 204 -10.02 6.22 13.05
N GLN A 205 -10.36 5.19 12.28
CA GLN A 205 -10.75 3.89 12.84
C GLN A 205 -9.64 3.38 13.77
N PRO A 206 -9.98 2.78 14.92
CA PRO A 206 -9.00 2.30 15.90
C PRO A 206 -7.93 1.38 15.31
N GLU A 207 -8.32 0.53 14.37
CA GLU A 207 -7.38 -0.38 13.68
C GLU A 207 -6.24 0.37 12.98
N VAL A 208 -6.54 1.47 12.32
CA VAL A 208 -5.56 2.31 11.62
C VAL A 208 -4.80 3.17 12.62
N ARG A 209 -5.53 3.91 13.45
CA ARG A 209 -4.97 4.89 14.39
C ARG A 209 -3.97 4.28 15.39
N ASP A 210 -4.33 3.10 15.94
CA ASP A 210 -3.63 2.52 17.09
C ASP A 210 -2.61 1.43 16.70
N HIS A 211 -2.69 0.91 15.46
CA HIS A 211 -1.85 -0.22 15.02
C HIS A 211 -0.97 0.07 13.82
N GLU A 212 -1.39 0.95 12.89
CA GLU A 212 -0.56 1.28 11.73
C GLU A 212 0.48 2.36 12.07
N PRO A 213 1.66 2.38 11.41
CA PRO A 213 2.72 3.32 11.75
C PRO A 213 2.25 4.77 11.57
N ARG A 214 2.35 5.60 12.58
CA ARG A 214 1.97 7.02 12.49
C ARG A 214 2.72 7.75 11.37
N THR A 215 3.97 7.38 11.12
CA THR A 215 4.80 7.94 10.04
C THR A 215 4.25 7.65 8.65
N ALA A 216 3.40 6.63 8.50
CA ALA A 216 2.72 6.32 7.25
C ALA A 216 1.35 7.02 7.10
N LEU A 217 0.88 7.72 8.15
CA LEU A 217 -0.42 8.38 8.19
C LEU A 217 -0.30 9.91 8.19
N ASP A 218 0.61 10.47 8.98
CA ASP A 218 0.71 11.89 9.31
C ASP A 218 1.34 12.69 8.16
N GLY A 219 0.49 13.35 7.36
CA GLY A 219 0.90 14.24 6.26
C GLY A 219 1.21 15.68 6.69
N GLY A 220 1.26 15.95 8.00
CA GLY A 220 1.49 17.30 8.54
C GLY A 220 0.19 18.09 8.73
N PRO A 221 0.28 19.41 8.90
CA PRO A 221 -0.87 20.24 9.30
C PRO A 221 -2.07 20.17 8.34
N ASP A 222 -1.84 20.06 7.04
CA ASP A 222 -2.86 20.03 5.99
C ASP A 222 -2.81 18.76 5.12
N GLY A 223 -1.96 17.79 5.48
CA GLY A 223 -1.79 16.55 4.73
C GLY A 223 -0.98 16.69 3.43
N LEU A 224 -0.46 17.88 3.10
CA LEU A 224 0.27 18.13 1.86
C LEU A 224 1.79 18.28 2.05
N GLY A 225 2.27 18.14 3.27
CA GLY A 225 3.69 18.33 3.61
C GLY A 225 4.64 17.46 2.77
N PRO A 226 4.47 16.14 2.71
CA PRO A 226 5.36 15.27 1.94
C PRO A 226 5.43 15.59 0.44
N TYR A 227 4.31 15.99 -0.17
CA TYR A 227 4.28 16.35 -1.58
C TYR A 227 5.12 17.60 -1.87
N ARG A 228 4.98 18.66 -1.03
CA ARG A 228 5.77 19.89 -1.16
C ARG A 228 7.25 19.60 -1.02
N ILE A 229 7.63 18.82 0.00
CA ILE A 229 9.05 18.47 0.23
C ILE A 229 9.60 17.64 -0.94
N MET A 230 8.87 16.65 -1.45
CA MET A 230 9.33 15.89 -2.62
C MET A 230 9.53 16.78 -3.86
N LEU A 231 8.62 17.71 -4.11
CA LEU A 231 8.76 18.66 -5.22
C LEU A 231 9.96 19.59 -5.06
N GLU A 232 10.25 20.06 -3.85
CA GLU A 232 11.47 20.83 -3.55
C GLU A 232 12.72 19.95 -3.72
N GLN A 233 12.68 18.70 -3.28
CA GLN A 233 13.79 17.75 -3.38
C GLN A 233 14.07 17.28 -4.82
N LEU A 234 13.19 17.57 -5.80
CA LEU A 234 13.52 17.32 -7.22
C LEU A 234 14.81 18.03 -7.65
N ALA A 235 15.19 19.12 -6.99
CA ALA A 235 16.47 19.80 -7.21
C ALA A 235 17.70 18.93 -6.85
N LEU A 236 17.54 17.85 -6.11
CA LEU A 236 18.59 16.88 -5.81
C LEU A 236 18.88 15.95 -7.00
N LEU A 237 17.95 15.85 -7.95
CA LEU A 237 18.08 15.02 -9.14
C LEU A 237 18.73 15.80 -10.29
N PRO A 238 19.50 15.15 -11.20
CA PRO A 238 20.05 15.79 -12.38
C PRO A 238 19.00 16.37 -13.32
N ALA A 239 17.79 15.78 -13.32
CA ALA A 239 16.63 16.27 -14.05
C ALA A 239 15.36 15.77 -13.38
N PRO A 240 14.23 16.49 -13.49
CA PRO A 240 12.93 16.02 -13.00
C PRO A 240 12.50 14.74 -13.73
N PRO A 241 11.80 13.80 -13.06
CA PRO A 241 11.29 12.59 -13.68
C PRO A 241 10.30 12.92 -14.80
N GLN A 242 10.23 12.03 -15.80
CA GLN A 242 9.26 12.20 -16.91
C GLN A 242 7.85 11.87 -16.46
N ILE A 243 7.72 10.97 -15.49
CA ILE A 243 6.44 10.64 -14.85
C ILE A 243 6.60 10.79 -13.34
N ILE A 244 5.65 11.48 -12.73
CA ILE A 244 5.45 11.48 -11.29
C ILE A 244 4.03 11.03 -10.99
N GLY A 245 3.83 10.15 -9.99
CA GLY A 245 2.51 9.66 -9.60
C GLY A 245 2.36 9.65 -8.09
N PHE A 246 1.25 10.19 -7.60
CA PHE A 246 0.94 10.27 -6.19
C PHE A 246 -0.43 9.68 -5.87
N GLU A 247 -0.52 8.90 -4.79
CA GLU A 247 -1.78 8.67 -4.08
C GLU A 247 -2.05 9.83 -3.12
N LEU A 248 -3.33 10.10 -2.82
CA LEU A 248 -3.75 11.25 -2.03
C LEU A 248 -5.05 10.99 -1.25
N GLY A 249 -5.31 11.80 -0.24
CA GLY A 249 -6.55 11.81 0.50
C GLY A 249 -7.70 12.42 -0.30
N GLN A 250 -8.92 12.01 0.05
CA GLN A 250 -10.12 12.56 -0.55
C GLN A 250 -10.14 14.10 -0.45
N GLY A 251 -10.37 14.77 -1.59
CA GLY A 251 -10.48 16.21 -1.68
C GLY A 251 -9.13 16.94 -1.91
N GLN A 252 -8.00 16.23 -1.93
CA GLN A 252 -6.67 16.85 -2.13
C GLN A 252 -6.23 16.92 -3.61
N ALA A 253 -6.98 16.33 -4.54
CA ALA A 253 -6.56 16.21 -5.94
C ALA A 253 -6.28 17.56 -6.61
N GLY A 254 -7.13 18.56 -6.37
CA GLY A 254 -6.95 19.91 -6.91
C GLY A 254 -5.70 20.59 -6.39
N ASP A 255 -5.40 20.45 -5.10
CA ASP A 255 -4.21 21.06 -4.48
C ASP A 255 -2.92 20.43 -5.01
N ILE A 256 -2.89 19.09 -5.12
CA ILE A 256 -1.70 18.38 -5.63
C ILE A 256 -1.52 18.62 -7.13
N ALA A 257 -2.59 18.67 -7.91
CA ALA A 257 -2.52 19.05 -9.33
C ALA A 257 -1.93 20.46 -9.48
N ALA A 258 -2.39 21.43 -8.69
CA ALA A 258 -1.86 22.80 -8.70
C ALA A 258 -0.38 22.87 -8.28
N LEU A 259 0.07 22.02 -7.33
CA LEU A 259 1.48 21.91 -6.98
C LEU A 259 2.32 21.41 -8.16
N LEU A 260 1.85 20.37 -8.88
CA LEU A 260 2.54 19.86 -10.07
C LEU A 260 2.56 20.88 -11.22
N GLU A 261 1.44 21.55 -11.46
CA GLU A 261 1.36 22.64 -12.48
C GLU A 261 2.32 23.77 -12.15
N SER A 262 2.37 24.20 -10.88
CA SER A 262 3.27 25.27 -10.42
C SER A 262 4.75 24.90 -10.54
N ALA A 263 5.10 23.62 -10.40
CA ALA A 263 6.45 23.14 -10.59
C ALA A 263 6.90 23.23 -12.07
N GLY A 264 5.96 23.18 -13.02
CA GLY A 264 6.18 23.49 -14.44
C GLY A 264 6.98 22.43 -15.23
N TYR A 265 7.16 21.23 -14.68
CA TYR A 265 7.98 20.19 -15.33
C TYR A 265 7.16 19.26 -16.24
N TRP A 266 5.87 19.11 -16.00
CA TRP A 266 5.00 18.18 -16.72
C TRP A 266 4.01 18.95 -17.60
N SER A 267 3.80 18.44 -18.80
CA SER A 267 2.87 19.01 -19.80
C SER A 267 1.45 18.57 -19.62
N GLU A 268 1.25 17.48 -18.90
CA GLU A 268 -0.03 16.85 -18.70
C GLU A 268 -0.18 16.47 -17.22
N ILE A 269 -1.27 16.88 -16.59
CA ILE A 269 -1.64 16.49 -15.24
C ILE A 269 -2.91 15.65 -15.36
N ILE A 270 -2.84 14.42 -14.83
CA ILE A 270 -3.90 13.41 -14.95
C ILE A 270 -4.41 13.10 -13.55
N VAL A 271 -5.69 13.31 -13.32
CA VAL A 271 -6.38 12.89 -12.08
C VAL A 271 -7.06 11.55 -12.34
N VAL A 272 -6.82 10.56 -11.49
CA VAL A 272 -7.38 9.21 -11.60
C VAL A 272 -8.27 8.93 -10.41
N PRO A 273 -9.57 8.69 -10.62
CA PRO A 273 -10.48 8.30 -9.55
C PRO A 273 -10.30 6.81 -9.21
N ASP A 274 -10.70 6.45 -7.98
CA ASP A 274 -10.86 5.06 -7.58
C ASP A 274 -12.15 4.44 -8.17
N LEU A 275 -12.40 3.17 -7.86
CA LEU A 275 -13.59 2.45 -8.36
C LEU A 275 -14.91 3.01 -7.82
N ALA A 276 -14.88 3.82 -6.75
CA ALA A 276 -16.05 4.54 -6.22
C ALA A 276 -16.22 5.92 -6.86
N GLY A 277 -15.32 6.32 -7.77
CA GLY A 277 -15.33 7.63 -8.42
C GLY A 277 -14.73 8.75 -7.57
N ILE A 278 -14.01 8.42 -6.50
CA ILE A 278 -13.30 9.38 -5.64
C ILE A 278 -11.90 9.60 -6.22
N GLU A 279 -11.54 10.86 -6.45
CA GLU A 279 -10.20 11.22 -6.90
C GLU A 279 -9.16 10.82 -5.85
N ARG A 280 -8.26 9.89 -6.21
CA ARG A 280 -7.27 9.29 -5.31
C ARG A 280 -5.85 9.36 -5.82
N HIS A 281 -5.66 9.66 -7.10
CA HIS A 281 -4.32 9.70 -7.67
C HIS A 281 -4.17 10.89 -8.60
N VAL A 282 -2.96 11.46 -8.60
CA VAL A 282 -2.58 12.52 -9.54
C VAL A 282 -1.24 12.15 -10.16
N LEU A 283 -1.17 12.19 -11.49
CA LEU A 283 0.07 11.99 -12.24
C LEU A 283 0.46 13.27 -12.98
N GLY A 284 1.74 13.57 -12.98
CA GLY A 284 2.37 14.52 -13.90
C GLY A 284 3.14 13.76 -14.97
N VAL A 285 2.89 14.06 -16.25
CA VAL A 285 3.52 13.38 -17.37
C VAL A 285 4.16 14.41 -18.32
N ARG A 286 5.43 14.16 -18.69
CA ARG A 286 6.16 14.96 -19.69
C ARG A 286 6.39 14.11 -20.92
N THR A 287 5.81 14.50 -22.04
CA THR A 287 6.01 13.83 -23.34
C THR A 287 7.23 14.38 -24.08
N SER A 288 7.82 13.56 -24.94
CA SER A 288 9.09 13.82 -25.65
C SER A 288 9.10 15.06 -26.55
N GLU A 289 7.96 15.65 -26.87
CA GLU A 289 7.91 16.88 -27.69
C GLU A 289 8.51 18.12 -26.99
N GLN A 290 8.67 18.08 -25.66
CA GLN A 290 9.26 19.19 -24.88
C GLN A 290 10.77 19.06 -24.64
N VAL A 291 11.36 17.88 -24.81
CA VAL A 291 12.82 17.66 -24.59
C VAL A 291 13.68 18.40 -25.62
N THR A 292 13.11 18.79 -26.76
CA THR A 292 13.85 19.45 -27.86
C THR A 292 13.89 21.00 -27.72
N LYS A 293 13.26 21.59 -26.71
CA LYS A 293 13.13 23.05 -26.54
C LYS A 293 13.85 23.67 -25.34
N MET A 294 14.65 22.88 -24.62
CA MET A 294 15.53 23.37 -23.55
C MET A 294 17.03 23.26 -23.99
#